data_d7f81109ef69e1bb0ade8bfdd7926909
#
_entry.id   d7f81109ef69e1bb0ade8bfdd7926909
#
_cell.length_a   1.000
_cell.length_b   1.000
_cell.length_c   1.000
_cell.angle_alpha   90.00
_cell.angle_beta   90.00
_cell.angle_gamma   90.00
#
_symmetry.space_group_name_H-M   'P 1'
#
loop_
_entity.id
_entity.type
_entity.pdbx_description
1 polymer ?
#
loop_
_entity_poly.entity_id
_entity_poly.type
_entity_poly.pdbx_seq_one_letter_code
_entity_poly.pdbx_strand_id
1 'polypeptide(L)'
;LLTDEDCEPNYLFDHVRKFPFAVDTANPYANDWQAFHVTPFRETIKLEADMLITSPIDHWWNLLCHRDVVVSTGCRDWKDQRAKSRHYRQVFDANNLPDVYNAITYWRLSQTAKEFFVTVRNIFENWPQYRTMLKFPEDVPSTDVVYAIAATIIGPETCTMPFASYPTIIHMKRHIISAKRDPWVDELITEYRDYELRVNTVMQRGAFHYNVKNWHHER
;
A
#
# COMPACT_ATOMS: atom_id res chain seq x y z
N LEU A 1 -10.36 -12.43 3.57
CA LEU A 1 -10.82 -11.08 3.86
C LEU A 1 -10.58 -10.75 5.33
N LEU A 2 -10.07 -9.54 5.59
CA LEU A 2 -10.02 -8.94 6.93
C LEU A 2 -10.99 -7.77 6.97
N THR A 3 -11.84 -7.71 8.00
CA THR A 3 -12.89 -6.70 8.14
C THR A 3 -13.12 -6.36 9.62
N ASP A 4 -13.66 -5.19 9.90
CA ASP A 4 -14.13 -4.74 11.21
C ASP A 4 -15.64 -4.98 11.39
N GLU A 5 -16.36 -5.27 10.31
CA GLU A 5 -17.80 -5.50 10.32
C GLU A 5 -18.16 -6.99 10.39
N ASP A 6 -19.40 -7.27 10.82
CA ASP A 6 -20.00 -8.58 10.65
C ASP A 6 -20.31 -8.80 9.17
N CYS A 7 -19.58 -9.70 8.56
CA CYS A 7 -19.71 -10.05 7.16
C CYS A 7 -19.99 -11.55 7.06
N GLU A 8 -21.06 -11.92 6.39
CA GLU A 8 -21.33 -13.33 6.10
C GLU A 8 -20.22 -13.87 5.18
N PRO A 9 -19.65 -15.04 5.53
CA PRO A 9 -18.72 -15.71 4.65
C PRO A 9 -19.36 -15.92 3.28
N ASN A 10 -18.68 -15.52 2.25
CA ASN A 10 -19.15 -15.74 0.89
C ASN A 10 -18.14 -16.57 0.09
N TYR A 11 -18.61 -17.11 -1.04
CA TYR A 11 -17.80 -17.98 -1.90
C TYR A 11 -16.56 -17.32 -2.52
N LEU A 12 -16.37 -16.01 -2.34
CA LEU A 12 -15.21 -15.28 -2.87
C LEU A 12 -13.99 -15.38 -1.96
N PHE A 13 -14.17 -15.74 -0.67
CA PHE A 13 -13.10 -15.78 0.31
C PHE A 13 -13.11 -17.08 1.10
N ASP A 14 -12.00 -17.80 1.13
CA ASP A 14 -11.86 -19.03 1.94
C ASP A 14 -11.93 -18.72 3.45
N HIS A 15 -11.51 -17.54 3.85
CA HIS A 15 -11.52 -17.10 5.23
C HIS A 15 -11.99 -15.65 5.33
N VAL A 16 -12.92 -15.38 6.24
CA VAL A 16 -13.28 -14.05 6.71
C VAL A 16 -12.86 -13.93 8.16
N ARG A 17 -12.09 -12.91 8.50
CA ARG A 17 -11.54 -12.67 9.83
C ARG A 17 -11.83 -11.25 10.28
N LYS A 18 -12.15 -11.09 11.56
CA LYS A 18 -12.22 -9.77 12.20
C LYS A 18 -10.86 -9.36 12.77
N PHE A 19 -10.71 -8.07 12.97
CA PHE A 19 -9.55 -7.56 13.71
C PHE A 19 -9.48 -8.19 15.11
N PRO A 20 -8.31 -8.69 15.54
CA PRO A 20 -8.16 -9.41 16.81
C PRO A 20 -8.12 -8.50 18.03
N PHE A 21 -7.92 -7.18 17.84
CA PHE A 21 -7.84 -6.20 18.90
C PHE A 21 -8.88 -5.08 18.69
N ALA A 22 -9.01 -4.20 19.67
CA ALA A 22 -9.89 -3.04 19.56
C ALA A 22 -9.56 -2.20 18.33
N VAL A 23 -10.61 -1.83 17.60
CA VAL A 23 -10.50 -1.02 16.39
C VAL A 23 -10.45 0.47 16.78
N ASP A 24 -9.44 1.17 16.29
CA ASP A 24 -9.40 2.62 16.36
C ASP A 24 -10.33 3.19 15.29
N THR A 25 -11.47 3.74 15.73
CA THR A 25 -12.46 4.35 14.83
C THR A 25 -12.13 5.80 14.48
N ALA A 26 -11.28 6.46 15.28
CA ALA A 26 -10.84 7.84 15.01
C ALA A 26 -9.76 7.90 13.92
N ASN A 27 -8.92 6.87 13.86
CA ASN A 27 -7.93 6.68 12.81
C ASN A 27 -8.02 5.27 12.23
N PRO A 28 -8.85 5.02 11.21
CA PRO A 28 -8.99 3.70 10.59
C PRO A 28 -7.66 3.11 10.10
N TYR A 29 -6.69 3.95 9.71
CA TYR A 29 -5.36 3.49 9.28
C TYR A 29 -4.56 2.84 10.40
N ALA A 30 -4.82 3.21 11.65
CA ALA A 30 -4.13 2.66 12.83
C ALA A 30 -4.44 1.19 13.09
N ASN A 31 -5.37 0.60 12.38
CA ASN A 31 -5.75 -0.82 12.51
C ASN A 31 -4.95 -1.75 11.59
N ASP A 32 -4.24 -1.22 10.61
CA ASP A 32 -3.60 -1.99 9.53
C ASP A 32 -2.57 -3.03 10.04
N TRP A 33 -1.83 -2.72 11.11
CA TRP A 33 -0.86 -3.63 11.74
C TRP A 33 -1.49 -4.92 12.27
N GLN A 34 -2.79 -4.91 12.54
CA GLN A 34 -3.51 -6.05 13.08
C GLN A 34 -3.59 -7.21 12.07
N ALA A 35 -3.43 -6.93 10.77
CA ALA A 35 -3.39 -7.94 9.72
C ALA A 35 -2.32 -9.02 9.97
N PHE A 36 -1.18 -8.64 10.55
CA PHE A 36 -0.12 -9.58 10.92
C PHE A 36 -0.56 -10.62 11.95
N HIS A 37 -1.42 -10.23 12.89
CA HIS A 37 -1.86 -11.09 13.99
C HIS A 37 -3.04 -12.00 13.64
N VAL A 38 -3.76 -11.70 12.57
CA VAL A 38 -4.98 -12.43 12.22
C VAL A 38 -4.78 -13.37 11.03
N THR A 39 -3.73 -13.21 10.26
CA THR A 39 -3.46 -14.09 9.12
C THR A 39 -3.33 -15.55 9.57
N PRO A 40 -4.04 -16.50 8.93
CA PRO A 40 -3.89 -17.92 9.22
C PRO A 40 -2.70 -18.55 8.49
N PHE A 41 -1.97 -17.78 7.68
CA PHE A 41 -0.95 -18.28 6.77
C PHE A 41 0.46 -17.95 7.28
N ARG A 42 1.41 -18.83 6.96
CA ARG A 42 2.82 -18.61 7.27
C ARG A 42 3.42 -17.47 6.45
N GLU A 43 2.96 -17.34 5.21
CA GLU A 43 3.34 -16.27 4.28
C GLU A 43 2.09 -15.55 3.82
N THR A 44 2.14 -14.24 3.73
CA THR A 44 0.96 -13.42 3.40
C THR A 44 1.36 -12.29 2.47
N ILE A 45 0.57 -12.07 1.44
CA ILE A 45 0.56 -10.84 0.65
C ILE A 45 -0.72 -10.09 1.00
N LYS A 46 -0.61 -8.95 1.66
CA LYS A 46 -1.72 -8.04 1.91
C LYS A 46 -1.92 -7.15 0.70
N LEU A 47 -3.15 -7.00 0.27
CA LEU A 47 -3.59 -6.07 -0.77
C LEU A 47 -4.65 -5.14 -0.18
N GLU A 48 -4.69 -3.90 -0.64
CA GLU A 48 -5.78 -2.99 -0.30
C GLU A 48 -7.03 -3.34 -1.12
N ALA A 49 -8.21 -3.05 -0.55
CA ALA A 49 -9.48 -3.44 -1.17
C ALA A 49 -9.81 -2.64 -2.46
N ASP A 50 -9.15 -1.50 -2.66
CA ASP A 50 -9.31 -0.64 -3.83
C ASP A 50 -8.22 -0.88 -4.89
N MET A 51 -7.91 -2.15 -5.13
CA MET A 51 -6.98 -2.57 -6.16
C MET A 51 -7.63 -3.47 -7.20
N LEU A 52 -7.23 -3.29 -8.45
CA LEU A 52 -7.47 -4.24 -9.54
C LEU A 52 -6.16 -4.94 -9.88
N ILE A 53 -6.20 -6.26 -9.87
CA ILE A 53 -5.06 -7.08 -10.28
C ILE A 53 -5.28 -7.46 -11.75
N THR A 54 -4.51 -6.85 -12.63
CA THR A 54 -4.68 -6.94 -14.09
C THR A 54 -3.83 -8.02 -14.76
N SER A 55 -3.13 -8.82 -13.97
CA SER A 55 -2.31 -9.94 -14.47
C SER A 55 -2.11 -10.99 -13.36
N PRO A 56 -1.79 -12.26 -13.70
CA PRO A 56 -1.49 -13.28 -12.70
C PRO A 56 -0.37 -12.88 -11.76
N ILE A 57 -0.53 -13.16 -10.47
CA ILE A 57 0.39 -12.73 -9.40
C ILE A 57 1.16 -13.89 -8.76
N ASP A 58 1.03 -15.11 -9.26
CA ASP A 58 1.68 -16.30 -8.68
C ASP A 58 3.19 -16.14 -8.55
N HIS A 59 3.81 -15.45 -9.51
CA HIS A 59 5.25 -15.18 -9.49
C HIS A 59 5.69 -14.24 -8.37
N TRP A 60 4.75 -13.50 -7.72
CA TRP A 60 5.09 -12.60 -6.62
C TRP A 60 5.64 -13.37 -5.41
N TRP A 61 5.13 -14.59 -5.15
CA TRP A 61 5.64 -15.40 -4.05
C TRP A 61 7.14 -15.64 -4.18
N ASN A 62 7.60 -16.06 -5.35
CA ASN A 62 9.02 -16.30 -5.63
C ASN A 62 9.85 -15.02 -5.54
N LEU A 63 9.25 -13.89 -5.87
CA LEU A 63 9.92 -12.59 -5.83
C LEU A 63 10.05 -12.04 -4.41
N LEU A 64 8.99 -12.12 -3.62
CA LEU A 64 8.89 -11.48 -2.31
C LEU A 64 9.52 -12.30 -1.18
N CYS A 65 9.56 -13.65 -1.30
CA CYS A 65 10.05 -14.56 -0.26
C CYS A 65 11.55 -14.41 0.08
N HIS A 66 12.30 -13.59 -0.64
CA HIS A 66 13.70 -13.31 -0.33
C HIS A 66 13.90 -12.46 0.94
N ARG A 67 12.82 -11.93 1.51
CA ARG A 67 12.83 -11.16 2.76
C ARG A 67 11.71 -11.60 3.68
N ASP A 68 11.86 -11.29 4.96
CA ASP A 68 10.85 -11.59 5.97
C ASP A 68 9.66 -10.60 5.91
N VAL A 69 9.93 -9.38 5.50
CA VAL A 69 8.94 -8.32 5.24
C VAL A 69 9.32 -7.62 3.95
N VAL A 70 8.35 -7.33 3.11
CA VAL A 70 8.53 -6.46 1.96
C VAL A 70 7.37 -5.48 1.90
N VAL A 71 7.66 -4.19 2.04
CA VAL A 71 6.72 -3.11 1.78
C VAL A 71 6.98 -2.52 0.40
N SER A 72 5.91 -2.22 -0.33
CA SER A 72 6.06 -1.69 -1.68
C SER A 72 6.65 -0.28 -1.67
N THR A 73 7.59 -0.03 -2.57
CA THR A 73 8.24 1.27 -2.73
C THR A 73 8.12 1.73 -4.18
N GLY A 74 7.80 3.00 -4.33
CA GLY A 74 7.58 3.61 -5.62
C GLY A 74 6.27 3.15 -6.27
N CYS A 75 5.73 3.98 -7.12
CA CYS A 75 4.59 3.65 -7.97
C CYS A 75 4.77 4.28 -9.35
N ARG A 76 3.84 3.98 -10.26
CA ARG A 76 3.81 4.50 -11.62
C ARG A 76 2.48 5.19 -11.89
N ASP A 77 2.45 6.06 -12.87
CA ASP A 77 1.21 6.57 -13.45
C ASP A 77 0.69 5.60 -14.52
N TRP A 78 -0.45 5.95 -15.10
CA TRP A 78 -1.08 5.18 -16.16
C TRP A 78 -0.27 5.07 -17.47
N LYS A 79 0.74 5.93 -17.67
CA LYS A 79 1.70 5.87 -18.79
C LYS A 79 2.95 5.07 -18.46
N ASP A 80 2.94 4.34 -17.34
CA ASP A 80 4.09 3.59 -16.84
C ASP A 80 5.30 4.49 -16.43
N GLN A 81 5.07 5.78 -16.17
CA GLN A 81 6.10 6.69 -15.70
C GLN A 81 6.26 6.59 -14.19
N ARG A 82 7.50 6.44 -13.73
CA ARG A 82 7.80 6.34 -12.30
C ARG A 82 7.47 7.64 -11.56
N ALA A 83 6.78 7.52 -10.44
CA ALA A 83 6.51 8.61 -9.53
C ALA A 83 7.81 9.27 -9.01
N LYS A 84 7.71 10.55 -8.66
CA LYS A 84 8.84 11.34 -8.14
C LYS A 84 8.44 11.94 -6.80
N SER A 85 8.87 11.34 -5.71
CA SER A 85 8.55 11.75 -4.33
C SER A 85 8.77 13.24 -4.07
N ARG A 86 9.82 13.83 -4.64
CA ARG A 86 10.14 15.26 -4.52
C ARG A 86 9.02 16.21 -4.95
N HIS A 87 8.03 15.77 -5.69
CA HIS A 87 6.92 16.61 -6.14
C HIS A 87 5.73 16.61 -5.19
N TYR A 88 5.53 15.53 -4.43
CA TYR A 88 4.35 15.38 -3.57
C TYR A 88 4.61 14.73 -2.21
N ARG A 89 5.83 14.26 -1.97
CA ARG A 89 6.31 13.65 -0.72
C ARG A 89 7.60 14.30 -0.22
N GLN A 90 7.64 15.64 -0.22
CA GLN A 90 8.83 16.41 0.19
C GLN A 90 9.32 16.05 1.60
N VAL A 91 8.40 15.73 2.52
CA VAL A 91 8.75 15.31 3.88
C VAL A 91 9.46 13.97 3.89
N PHE A 92 9.12 13.06 2.97
CA PHE A 92 9.86 11.80 2.81
C PHE A 92 11.29 12.05 2.39
N ASP A 93 11.51 12.88 1.37
CA ASP A 93 12.85 13.23 0.90
C ASP A 93 13.65 13.96 1.99
N ALA A 94 13.03 14.90 2.73
CA ALA A 94 13.67 15.65 3.80
C ALA A 94 14.13 14.77 4.98
N ASN A 95 13.49 13.63 5.19
CA ASN A 95 13.81 12.68 6.26
C ASN A 95 14.47 11.40 5.76
N ASN A 96 14.84 11.32 4.48
CA ASN A 96 15.40 10.12 3.83
C ASN A 96 14.54 8.86 4.03
N LEU A 97 13.22 9.03 4.07
CA LEU A 97 12.30 7.90 4.17
C LEU A 97 12.17 7.18 2.82
N PRO A 98 12.07 5.84 2.81
CA PRO A 98 11.76 5.11 1.59
C PRO A 98 10.39 5.54 1.05
N ASP A 99 10.25 5.61 -0.27
CA ASP A 99 9.01 6.04 -0.94
C ASP A 99 7.96 4.92 -0.90
N VAL A 100 7.47 4.62 0.29
CA VAL A 100 6.52 3.53 0.56
C VAL A 100 5.13 3.86 0.06
N TYR A 101 4.49 2.88 -0.58
CA TYR A 101 3.07 2.81 -0.90
C TYR A 101 2.53 1.52 -0.30
N ASN A 102 1.78 1.59 0.77
CA ASN A 102 1.31 0.41 1.51
C ASN A 102 0.17 -0.35 0.81
N ALA A 103 0.12 -0.30 -0.51
CA ALA A 103 -0.88 -1.02 -1.31
C ALA A 103 -0.60 -2.53 -1.38
N ILE A 104 0.67 -2.92 -1.39
CA ILE A 104 1.11 -4.31 -1.36
C ILE A 104 2.12 -4.46 -0.23
N THR A 105 1.86 -5.36 0.70
CA THR A 105 2.80 -5.71 1.77
C THR A 105 2.87 -7.23 1.89
N TYR A 106 4.09 -7.76 1.82
CA TYR A 106 4.37 -9.17 2.06
C TYR A 106 5.02 -9.35 3.42
N TRP A 107 4.69 -10.43 4.09
CA TRP A 107 5.46 -10.94 5.23
C TRP A 107 5.37 -12.45 5.34
N ARG A 108 6.39 -13.05 5.96
CA ARG A 108 6.29 -14.38 6.54
C ARG A 108 6.39 -14.28 8.06
N LEU A 109 5.78 -15.24 8.77
CA LEU A 109 5.83 -15.29 10.22
C LEU A 109 7.29 -15.51 10.67
N SER A 110 7.90 -14.43 11.16
CA SER A 110 9.28 -14.39 11.63
C SER A 110 9.43 -13.35 12.74
N GLN A 111 10.58 -13.35 13.41
CA GLN A 111 10.90 -12.35 14.43
C GLN A 111 10.99 -10.94 13.79
N THR A 112 11.61 -10.81 12.62
CA THR A 112 11.72 -9.54 11.88
C THR A 112 10.34 -8.97 11.54
N ALA A 113 9.43 -9.81 11.05
CA ALA A 113 8.05 -9.37 10.75
C ALA A 113 7.32 -8.93 12.01
N LYS A 114 7.46 -9.68 13.12
CA LYS A 114 6.88 -9.29 14.41
C LYS A 114 7.41 -7.92 14.86
N GLU A 115 8.70 -7.70 14.80
CA GLU A 115 9.32 -6.42 15.18
C GLU A 115 8.84 -5.28 14.29
N PHE A 116 8.71 -5.53 12.98
CA PHE A 116 8.18 -4.55 12.04
C PHE A 116 6.75 -4.11 12.42
N PHE A 117 5.83 -5.05 12.63
CA PHE A 117 4.44 -4.72 12.94
C PHE A 117 4.25 -4.16 14.35
N VAL A 118 5.09 -4.56 15.33
CA VAL A 118 5.16 -3.90 16.65
C VAL A 118 5.63 -2.44 16.50
N THR A 119 6.61 -2.19 15.63
CA THR A 119 7.09 -0.83 15.34
C THR A 119 6.00 0.00 14.65
N VAL A 120 5.29 -0.56 13.66
CA VAL A 120 4.14 0.10 13.01
C VAL A 120 3.10 0.52 14.05
N ARG A 121 2.70 -0.39 14.93
CA ARG A 121 1.77 -0.10 16.03
C ARG A 121 2.29 1.04 16.93
N ASN A 122 3.54 0.95 17.37
CA ASN A 122 4.16 1.96 18.24
C ASN A 122 4.15 3.35 17.59
N ILE A 123 4.41 3.46 16.29
CA ILE A 123 4.39 4.74 15.58
C ILE A 123 2.99 5.34 15.57
N PHE A 124 1.94 4.54 15.32
CA PHE A 124 0.56 5.02 15.40
C PHE A 124 0.21 5.52 16.79
N GLU A 125 0.51 4.73 17.83
CA GLU A 125 0.23 5.07 19.23
C GLU A 125 0.98 6.32 19.72
N ASN A 126 2.15 6.61 19.15
CA ASN A 126 3.00 7.74 19.51
C ASN A 126 3.14 8.77 18.38
N TRP A 127 2.16 8.86 17.50
CA TRP A 127 2.22 9.75 16.32
C TRP A 127 2.61 11.19 16.63
N PRO A 128 2.10 11.86 17.69
CA PRO A 128 2.46 13.25 17.98
C PRO A 128 3.97 13.48 18.14
N GLN A 129 4.72 12.50 18.70
CA GLN A 129 6.17 12.59 18.83
C GLN A 129 6.87 12.45 17.48
N TYR A 130 6.51 11.43 16.68
CA TYR A 130 7.06 11.21 15.34
C TYR A 130 6.75 12.38 14.41
N ARG A 131 5.51 12.89 14.44
CA ARG A 131 5.09 14.07 13.70
C ARG A 131 5.98 15.28 13.98
N THR A 132 6.20 15.58 15.25
CA THR A 132 7.02 16.72 15.68
C THR A 132 8.48 16.56 15.27
N MET A 133 9.05 15.38 15.49
CA MET A 133 10.44 15.06 15.19
C MET A 133 10.73 15.13 13.68
N LEU A 134 9.85 14.57 12.86
CA LEU A 134 10.01 14.47 11.41
C LEU A 134 9.33 15.60 10.64
N LYS A 135 8.67 16.52 11.33
CA LYS A 135 7.96 17.70 10.77
C LYS A 135 6.87 17.35 9.76
N PHE A 136 6.09 16.29 10.05
CA PHE A 136 4.92 15.98 9.24
C PHE A 136 3.80 17.00 9.49
N PRO A 137 3.12 17.49 8.44
CA PRO A 137 2.02 18.45 8.59
C PRO A 137 0.73 17.79 9.04
N GLU A 138 0.51 16.52 8.75
CA GLU A 138 -0.74 15.80 8.97
C GLU A 138 -0.94 15.46 10.45
N ASP A 139 -2.15 15.75 10.99
CA ASP A 139 -2.53 15.38 12.37
C ASP A 139 -2.72 13.85 12.52
N VAL A 140 -3.15 13.18 11.44
CA VAL A 140 -3.38 11.75 11.39
C VAL A 140 -2.46 11.15 10.32
N PRO A 141 -1.61 10.17 10.65
CA PRO A 141 -0.70 9.57 9.69
C PRO A 141 -1.44 8.60 8.77
N SER A 142 -1.04 8.58 7.51
CA SER A 142 -1.40 7.48 6.61
C SER A 142 -0.55 6.23 6.87
N THR A 143 -1.02 5.07 6.42
CA THR A 143 -0.23 3.83 6.44
C THR A 143 1.10 3.97 5.71
N ASP A 144 1.14 4.66 4.56
CA ASP A 144 2.37 4.91 3.80
C ASP A 144 3.47 5.56 4.67
N VAL A 145 3.08 6.61 5.44
CA VAL A 145 3.99 7.35 6.32
C VAL A 145 4.52 6.44 7.43
N VAL A 146 3.62 5.75 8.12
CA VAL A 146 3.98 4.91 9.27
C VAL A 146 4.86 3.75 8.83
N TYR A 147 4.55 3.11 7.71
CA TYR A 147 5.35 2.01 7.17
C TYR A 147 6.73 2.47 6.68
N ALA A 148 6.82 3.68 6.12
CA ALA A 148 8.11 4.25 5.73
C ALA A 148 9.01 4.50 6.95
N ILE A 149 8.46 5.03 8.04
CA ILE A 149 9.18 5.25 9.30
C ILE A 149 9.58 3.89 9.90
N ALA A 150 8.67 2.92 9.96
CA ALA A 150 8.95 1.59 10.47
C ALA A 150 10.07 0.90 9.67
N ALA A 151 10.01 0.97 8.34
CA ALA A 151 11.07 0.44 7.46
C ALA A 151 12.41 1.13 7.72
N THR A 152 12.41 2.43 8.01
CA THR A 152 13.64 3.16 8.35
C THR A 152 14.23 2.71 9.69
N ILE A 153 13.37 2.44 10.70
CA ILE A 153 13.82 1.97 12.03
C ILE A 153 14.38 0.55 11.98
N ILE A 154 13.72 -0.34 11.23
CA ILE A 154 14.14 -1.76 11.11
C ILE A 154 15.35 -1.92 10.17
N GLY A 155 15.49 -1.01 9.21
CA GLY A 155 16.48 -1.05 8.13
C GLY A 155 15.78 -1.18 6.77
N PRO A 156 15.86 -0.14 5.91
CA PRO A 156 15.17 -0.15 4.62
C PRO A 156 15.58 -1.34 3.74
N GLU A 157 16.84 -1.75 3.80
CA GLU A 157 17.37 -2.90 3.07
C GLU A 157 16.76 -4.24 3.53
N THR A 158 16.23 -4.30 4.75
CA THR A 158 15.55 -5.48 5.31
C THR A 158 14.09 -5.56 4.87
N CYS A 159 13.42 -4.41 4.75
CA CYS A 159 11.97 -4.29 4.54
C CYS A 159 11.57 -3.84 3.15
N THR A 160 12.49 -3.50 2.26
CA THR A 160 12.21 -3.05 0.91
C THR A 160 13.01 -3.83 -0.13
N MET A 161 12.59 -3.77 -1.37
CA MET A 161 13.30 -4.33 -2.51
C MET A 161 13.63 -3.22 -3.51
N PRO A 162 14.64 -3.38 -4.36
CA PRO A 162 14.87 -2.45 -5.47
C PRO A 162 13.61 -2.29 -6.31
N PHE A 163 13.27 -1.06 -6.67
CA PHE A 163 12.06 -0.74 -7.43
C PHE A 163 11.85 -1.59 -8.69
N ALA A 164 12.94 -1.91 -9.40
CA ALA A 164 12.89 -2.75 -10.59
C ALA A 164 12.52 -4.22 -10.31
N SER A 165 12.65 -4.66 -9.06
CA SER A 165 12.37 -6.04 -8.62
C SER A 165 11.00 -6.17 -7.94
N TYR A 166 10.26 -5.07 -7.82
CA TYR A 166 8.98 -5.06 -7.13
C TYR A 166 7.82 -5.20 -8.11
N PRO A 167 6.68 -5.81 -7.71
CA PRO A 167 5.47 -5.78 -8.52
C PRO A 167 5.10 -4.35 -8.92
N THR A 168 4.74 -4.16 -10.19
CA THR A 168 4.35 -2.84 -10.69
C THR A 168 3.04 -2.40 -10.06
N ILE A 169 3.05 -1.21 -9.42
CA ILE A 169 1.87 -0.55 -8.87
C ILE A 169 1.59 0.69 -9.70
N ILE A 170 0.39 0.73 -10.28
CA ILE A 170 -0.15 1.92 -10.93
C ILE A 170 -1.05 2.62 -9.93
N HIS A 171 -0.81 3.89 -9.67
CA HIS A 171 -1.54 4.64 -8.66
C HIS A 171 -2.30 5.82 -9.26
N MET A 172 -3.60 5.88 -9.02
CA MET A 172 -4.50 6.98 -9.41
C MET A 172 -4.31 8.25 -8.56
N LYS A 173 -3.08 8.61 -8.23
CA LYS A 173 -2.78 9.89 -7.54
C LYS A 173 -2.45 10.98 -8.55
N ARG A 174 -2.89 12.19 -8.21
CA ARG A 174 -2.48 13.43 -8.91
C ARG A 174 -1.08 13.81 -8.47
N HIS A 175 -0.37 14.56 -9.31
CA HIS A 175 0.95 15.14 -8.98
C HIS A 175 2.10 14.16 -8.74
N ILE A 176 1.96 12.87 -9.07
CA ILE A 176 3.00 11.88 -8.80
C ILE A 176 4.21 11.99 -9.74
N ILE A 177 4.02 12.56 -10.93
CA ILE A 177 5.09 12.71 -11.93
C ILE A 177 5.68 14.13 -11.94
N SER A 178 4.83 15.13 -11.69
CA SER A 178 5.23 16.54 -11.67
C SER A 178 4.45 17.30 -10.61
N ALA A 179 4.86 18.54 -10.31
CA ALA A 179 4.10 19.42 -9.42
C ALA A 179 2.76 19.88 -10.00
N LYS A 180 2.50 19.62 -11.28
CA LYS A 180 1.22 19.95 -11.92
C LYS A 180 0.20 18.84 -11.67
N ARG A 181 -1.08 19.24 -11.52
CA ARG A 181 -2.18 18.29 -11.42
C ARG A 181 -2.22 17.39 -12.65
N ASP A 182 -2.30 16.10 -12.41
CA ASP A 182 -2.49 15.11 -13.46
C ASP A 182 -4.00 14.98 -13.74
N PRO A 183 -4.46 15.24 -14.98
CA PRO A 183 -5.89 15.21 -15.32
C PRO A 183 -6.45 13.79 -15.45
N TRP A 184 -5.62 12.76 -15.51
CA TRP A 184 -6.04 11.40 -15.86
C TRP A 184 -7.12 10.80 -14.96
N VAL A 185 -7.21 11.26 -13.72
CA VAL A 185 -8.26 10.82 -12.80
C VAL A 185 -9.64 11.34 -13.19
N ASP A 186 -9.71 12.57 -13.71
CA ASP A 186 -10.96 13.27 -13.98
C ASP A 186 -11.33 13.29 -15.49
N GLU A 187 -10.31 13.30 -16.35
CA GLU A 187 -10.48 13.61 -17.76
C GLU A 187 -10.22 12.41 -18.69
N LEU A 188 -9.60 11.34 -18.16
CA LEU A 188 -9.21 10.22 -18.99
C LEU A 188 -10.27 9.12 -18.99
N ILE A 189 -10.44 8.50 -20.14
CA ILE A 189 -11.36 7.39 -20.33
C ILE A 189 -10.71 6.12 -19.79
N THR A 190 -11.40 5.46 -18.86
CA THR A 190 -11.02 4.12 -18.37
C THR A 190 -11.99 3.09 -18.91
N GLU A 191 -11.48 1.99 -19.44
CA GLU A 191 -12.24 0.87 -19.95
C GLU A 191 -11.73 -0.43 -19.33
N TYR A 192 -12.62 -1.22 -18.76
CA TYR A 192 -12.31 -2.57 -18.30
C TYR A 192 -13.16 -3.56 -19.09
N ARG A 193 -12.52 -4.33 -19.93
CA ARG A 193 -13.16 -5.33 -20.78
C ARG A 193 -12.24 -6.54 -20.97
N ASP A 194 -12.85 -7.72 -20.95
CA ASP A 194 -12.15 -8.99 -21.19
C ASP A 194 -10.92 -9.18 -20.30
N TYR A 195 -11.02 -8.75 -19.01
CA TYR A 195 -9.93 -8.74 -18.02
C TYR A 195 -8.78 -7.78 -18.34
N GLU A 196 -8.94 -6.92 -19.32
CA GLU A 196 -7.99 -5.84 -19.62
C GLU A 196 -8.50 -4.50 -19.11
N LEU A 197 -7.65 -3.79 -18.36
CA LEU A 197 -7.88 -2.42 -17.98
C LEU A 197 -7.08 -1.50 -18.90
N ARG A 198 -7.75 -0.55 -19.51
CA ARG A 198 -7.15 0.50 -20.35
C ARG A 198 -7.47 1.87 -19.78
N VAL A 199 -6.46 2.74 -19.80
CA VAL A 199 -6.63 4.17 -19.57
C VAL A 199 -6.32 4.85 -20.89
N ASN A 200 -7.34 5.45 -21.53
CA ASN A 200 -7.33 5.81 -22.94
C ASN A 200 -6.95 4.58 -23.80
N THR A 201 -5.82 4.65 -24.49
CA THR A 201 -5.32 3.55 -25.35
C THR A 201 -4.25 2.69 -24.66
N VAL A 202 -3.85 3.05 -23.43
CA VAL A 202 -2.74 2.37 -22.73
C VAL A 202 -3.29 1.24 -21.86
N MET A 203 -2.88 0.01 -22.16
CA MET A 203 -3.19 -1.15 -21.34
C MET A 203 -2.43 -1.07 -20.02
N GLN A 204 -3.15 -1.23 -18.92
CA GLN A 204 -2.57 -1.28 -17.59
C GLN A 204 -2.12 -2.69 -17.25
N ARG A 205 -0.99 -2.81 -16.54
CA ARG A 205 -0.42 -4.09 -16.14
C ARG A 205 -0.02 -4.05 -14.67
N GLY A 206 -0.12 -5.21 -14.00
CA GLY A 206 0.23 -5.34 -12.59
C GLY A 206 -0.92 -4.98 -11.65
N ALA A 207 -0.64 -4.28 -10.58
CA ALA A 207 -1.62 -3.87 -9.58
C ALA A 207 -2.03 -2.41 -9.81
N PHE A 208 -3.31 -2.19 -10.07
CA PHE A 208 -3.89 -0.87 -10.31
C PHE A 208 -4.66 -0.41 -9.07
N HIS A 209 -4.11 0.57 -8.35
CA HIS A 209 -4.69 1.12 -7.13
C HIS A 209 -5.51 2.37 -7.44
N TYR A 210 -6.85 2.24 -7.33
CA TYR A 210 -7.79 3.33 -7.56
C TYR A 210 -8.18 3.97 -6.23
N ASN A 211 -7.86 5.24 -6.04
CA ASN A 211 -8.25 5.99 -4.85
C ASN A 211 -9.53 6.83 -5.07
N VAL A 212 -10.03 6.90 -6.29
CA VAL A 212 -11.33 7.50 -6.62
C VAL A 212 -12.38 6.39 -6.62
N LYS A 213 -13.15 6.29 -5.54
CA LYS A 213 -14.02 5.12 -5.29
C LYS A 213 -15.13 4.92 -6.33
N ASN A 214 -15.55 5.98 -7.01
CA ASN A 214 -16.66 5.93 -7.98
C ASN A 214 -16.22 5.81 -9.45
N TRP A 215 -14.92 5.77 -9.70
CA TRP A 215 -14.41 5.85 -11.08
C TRP A 215 -14.94 4.74 -12.02
N HIS A 216 -15.33 3.60 -11.48
CA HIS A 216 -15.85 2.44 -12.23
C HIS A 216 -17.37 2.38 -12.27
N HIS A 217 -18.09 3.25 -11.56
CA HIS A 217 -19.56 3.29 -11.55
C HIS A 217 -20.15 4.30 -12.54
N GLU A 218 -19.36 5.23 -13.02
CA GLU A 218 -19.82 6.35 -13.85
C GLU A 218 -19.78 6.04 -15.37
N ARG A 219 -19.56 4.75 -15.77
CA ARG A 219 -19.38 4.41 -17.19
C ARG A 219 -19.99 3.09 -17.58
#